data_b3e621fdae4b005a124a62099f92d38f
#
_entry.id   b3e621fdae4b005a124a62099f92d38f
#
_cell.length_a   1.000
_cell.length_b   1.000
_cell.length_c   1.000
_cell.angle_alpha   90.00
_cell.angle_beta   90.00
_cell.angle_gamma   90.00
#
_symmetry.space_group_name_H-M   'P 1'
#
loop_
_entity.id
_entity.type
_entity.pdbx_description
1 polymer ?
#
loop_
_entity_poly.entity_id
_entity_poly.type
_entity_poly.pdbx_seq_one_letter_code
_entity_poly.pdbx_strand_id
1 'polypeptide(L)'
;MTQSGGRPLIISDCDEVLLHMVAPFKDYVAQVHGIDFAMTDSDFSKAMRYAADGRQVEGPEIWRLLNLFFDTEMYRQQPIVGAVEGINALAEHADVVILTNLNDERREARTQQLADHGINARVFTNQGPKGPALQAIIDEYKPSRVVFIDDLPQHHASVSEISPDVRRLHLCGEPLLAPHIDCAHEAGHAHARIDGWPEALPWIMAHVHGVENV
;
A
#
# COMPACT_ATOMS: atom_id res chain seq x y z
N MET A 1 1.02 -28.41 -23.35
CA MET A 1 0.64 -27.13 -24.03
C MET A 1 0.90 -26.03 -23.03
N THR A 2 2.03 -25.37 -23.14
CA THR A 2 2.38 -24.19 -22.32
C THR A 2 1.47 -23.05 -22.76
N GLN A 3 0.50 -22.66 -21.94
CA GLN A 3 -0.17 -21.37 -22.10
C GLN A 3 0.92 -20.31 -22.00
N SER A 4 1.19 -19.60 -23.08
CA SER A 4 2.00 -18.41 -23.07
C SER A 4 1.17 -17.31 -22.37
N GLY A 5 1.14 -17.34 -21.05
CA GLY A 5 0.64 -16.22 -20.25
C GLY A 5 1.56 -15.02 -20.48
N GLY A 6 1.03 -13.80 -20.28
CA GLY A 6 1.82 -12.56 -20.29
C GLY A 6 2.95 -12.59 -19.26
N ARG A 7 3.69 -11.48 -19.14
CA ARG A 7 4.67 -11.33 -18.06
C ARG A 7 4.00 -11.50 -16.69
N PRO A 8 4.70 -11.92 -15.65
CA PRO A 8 4.19 -11.81 -14.28
C PRO A 8 3.79 -10.37 -13.96
N LEU A 9 2.86 -10.17 -13.04
CA LEU A 9 2.34 -8.87 -12.65
C LEU A 9 2.47 -8.66 -11.14
N ILE A 10 3.06 -7.55 -10.77
CA ILE A 10 3.07 -7.04 -9.40
C ILE A 10 2.03 -5.92 -9.30
N ILE A 11 1.11 -6.06 -8.36
CA ILE A 11 0.12 -5.03 -8.01
C ILE A 11 0.43 -4.59 -6.58
N SER A 12 1.00 -3.39 -6.42
CA SER A 12 1.42 -2.85 -5.13
C SER A 12 0.51 -1.71 -4.70
N ASP A 13 0.18 -1.65 -3.41
CA ASP A 13 -0.27 -0.40 -2.81
C ASP A 13 0.87 0.62 -2.79
N CYS A 14 0.56 1.86 -2.42
CA CYS A 14 1.50 2.96 -2.35
C CYS A 14 1.78 3.40 -0.91
N ASP A 15 0.75 3.85 -0.20
CA ASP A 15 0.90 4.39 1.16
C ASP A 15 1.23 3.26 2.14
N GLU A 16 2.24 3.45 2.99
CA GLU A 16 2.80 2.48 3.95
C GLU A 16 3.42 1.21 3.33
N VAL A 17 3.39 1.11 1.99
CA VAL A 17 4.08 0.05 1.23
C VAL A 17 5.29 0.61 0.50
N LEU A 18 5.13 1.70 -0.25
CA LEU A 18 6.20 2.36 -1.02
C LEU A 18 6.62 3.68 -0.42
N LEU A 19 5.67 4.45 0.09
CA LEU A 19 5.86 5.77 0.66
C LEU A 19 5.28 5.82 2.07
N HIS A 20 6.02 6.46 2.99
CA HIS A 20 5.49 6.81 4.30
C HIS A 20 4.33 7.81 4.17
N MET A 21 3.19 7.54 4.78
CA MET A 21 2.05 8.46 4.84
C MET A 21 1.75 8.89 6.28
N VAL A 22 1.68 7.96 7.22
CA VAL A 22 1.30 8.27 8.61
C VAL A 22 2.35 9.14 9.29
N ALA A 23 3.65 8.89 9.10
CA ALA A 23 4.69 9.70 9.72
C ALA A 23 4.63 11.18 9.28
N PRO A 24 4.64 11.52 7.97
CA PRO A 24 4.51 12.92 7.55
C PRO A 24 3.11 13.50 7.83
N PHE A 25 2.05 12.71 7.83
CA PHE A 25 0.71 13.16 8.23
C PHE A 25 0.66 13.55 9.71
N LYS A 26 1.23 12.74 10.60
CA LYS A 26 1.40 13.06 12.03
C LYS A 26 2.10 14.41 12.22
N ASP A 27 3.22 14.61 11.53
CA ASP A 27 3.97 15.87 11.62
C ASP A 27 3.16 17.06 11.11
N TYR A 28 2.44 16.88 10.01
CA TYR A 28 1.56 17.90 9.44
C TYR A 28 0.45 18.31 10.40
N VAL A 29 -0.30 17.35 10.96
CA VAL A 29 -1.42 17.68 11.85
C VAL A 29 -0.93 18.29 13.17
N ALA A 30 0.24 17.92 13.66
CA ALA A 30 0.85 18.53 14.83
C ALA A 30 1.27 19.98 14.56
N GLN A 31 1.99 20.22 13.47
CA GLN A 31 2.55 21.54 13.13
C GLN A 31 1.48 22.55 12.72
N VAL A 32 0.47 22.14 11.97
CA VAL A 32 -0.50 23.04 11.33
C VAL A 32 -1.82 23.10 12.11
N HIS A 33 -2.23 22.00 12.73
CA HIS A 33 -3.55 21.89 13.35
C HIS A 33 -3.52 21.73 14.87
N GLY A 34 -2.32 21.61 15.49
CA GLY A 34 -2.20 21.40 16.93
C GLY A 34 -2.85 20.10 17.40
N ILE A 35 -2.69 19.04 16.62
CA ILE A 35 -3.25 17.72 16.88
C ILE A 35 -2.13 16.73 17.16
N ASP A 36 -2.17 16.10 18.32
CA ASP A 36 -1.30 14.98 18.67
C ASP A 36 -1.82 13.70 18.01
N PHE A 37 -0.88 12.92 17.45
CA PHE A 37 -1.17 11.62 16.83
C PHE A 37 -0.40 10.52 17.55
N ALA A 38 -1.11 9.51 18.05
CA ALA A 38 -0.53 8.32 18.69
C ALA A 38 -1.44 7.11 18.46
N MET A 39 -0.94 6.11 17.75
CA MET A 39 -1.59 4.80 17.66
C MET A 39 -1.45 4.06 19.00
N THR A 40 -2.54 3.57 19.52
CA THR A 40 -2.60 2.75 20.74
C THR A 40 -3.25 1.39 20.49
N ASP A 41 -4.03 1.30 19.42
CA ASP A 41 -4.68 0.09 18.90
C ASP A 41 -4.83 0.19 17.38
N SER A 42 -5.51 -0.74 16.74
CA SER A 42 -5.72 -0.77 15.28
C SER A 42 -6.72 0.27 14.75
N ASP A 43 -7.36 1.04 15.64
CA ASP A 43 -8.36 2.03 15.24
C ASP A 43 -7.73 3.41 15.00
N PHE A 44 -7.36 3.64 13.75
CA PHE A 44 -6.79 4.93 13.30
C PHE A 44 -7.66 6.14 13.71
N SER A 45 -8.98 5.97 13.80
CA SER A 45 -9.89 7.05 14.16
C SER A 45 -9.72 7.53 15.61
N LYS A 46 -9.09 6.74 16.47
CA LYS A 46 -8.82 7.08 17.88
C LYS A 46 -7.43 7.69 18.11
N ALA A 47 -6.58 7.68 17.10
CA ALA A 47 -5.19 8.08 17.22
C ALA A 47 -4.99 9.60 17.40
N MET A 48 -6.01 10.43 17.15
CA MET A 48 -5.85 11.89 17.07
C MET A 48 -6.59 12.64 18.18
N ARG A 49 -5.88 13.55 18.86
CA ARG A 49 -6.41 14.42 19.91
C ARG A 49 -5.91 15.84 19.74
N TYR A 50 -6.76 16.84 20.03
CA TYR A 50 -6.31 18.23 20.10
C TYR A 50 -5.32 18.40 21.26
N ALA A 51 -4.13 18.94 20.98
CA ALA A 51 -3.09 19.16 21.99
C ALA A 51 -3.52 20.15 23.10
N ALA A 52 -4.42 21.08 22.78
CA ALA A 52 -4.89 22.11 23.69
C ALA A 52 -5.73 21.58 24.86
N ASP A 53 -6.56 20.56 24.65
CA ASP A 53 -7.55 20.10 25.63
C ASP A 53 -7.67 18.57 25.71
N GLY A 54 -6.92 17.81 24.90
CA GLY A 54 -6.95 16.34 24.84
C GLY A 54 -8.23 15.76 24.23
N ARG A 55 -9.14 16.59 23.73
CA ARG A 55 -10.38 16.15 23.10
C ARG A 55 -10.08 15.37 21.83
N GLN A 56 -10.76 14.25 21.63
CA GLN A 56 -10.63 13.41 20.43
C GLN A 56 -11.07 14.17 19.17
N VAL A 57 -10.35 13.98 18.09
CA VAL A 57 -10.73 14.49 16.77
C VAL A 57 -11.81 13.58 16.19
N GLU A 58 -12.91 14.17 15.73
CA GLU A 58 -14.05 13.44 15.18
C GLU A 58 -13.74 12.87 13.78
N GLY A 59 -14.35 11.74 13.45
CA GLY A 59 -14.11 11.04 12.18
C GLY A 59 -14.22 11.93 10.93
N PRO A 60 -15.27 12.76 10.76
CA PRO A 60 -15.36 13.65 9.60
C PRO A 60 -14.17 14.65 9.49
N GLU A 61 -13.66 15.13 10.63
CA GLU A 61 -12.50 16.02 10.65
C GLU A 61 -11.21 15.26 10.28
N ILE A 62 -11.05 14.02 10.74
CA ILE A 62 -9.93 13.17 10.36
C ILE A 62 -9.88 13.00 8.83
N TRP A 63 -11.02 12.65 8.22
CA TRP A 63 -11.10 12.51 6.76
C TRP A 63 -10.84 13.82 6.02
N ARG A 64 -11.31 14.95 6.58
CA ARG A 64 -11.01 16.28 6.03
C ARG A 64 -9.50 16.57 6.05
N LEU A 65 -8.83 16.26 7.16
CA LEU A 65 -7.39 16.47 7.32
C LEU A 65 -6.57 15.56 6.40
N LEU A 66 -6.96 14.28 6.26
CA LEU A 66 -6.33 13.35 5.33
C LEU A 66 -6.47 13.84 3.88
N ASN A 67 -7.67 14.28 3.48
CA ASN A 67 -7.87 14.83 2.14
C ASN A 67 -7.02 16.07 1.91
N LEU A 68 -6.97 16.98 2.89
CA LEU A 68 -6.15 18.19 2.80
C LEU A 68 -4.65 17.85 2.71
N PHE A 69 -4.18 16.87 3.48
CA PHE A 69 -2.81 16.38 3.39
C PHE A 69 -2.48 15.87 1.99
N PHE A 70 -3.32 15.04 1.41
CA PHE A 70 -3.12 14.57 0.04
C PHE A 70 -3.22 15.67 -1.01
N ASP A 71 -3.98 16.74 -0.77
CA ASP A 71 -4.10 17.86 -1.71
C ASP A 71 -2.92 18.83 -1.64
N THR A 72 -2.29 18.98 -0.46
CA THR A 72 -1.30 20.04 -0.25
C THR A 72 0.07 19.57 0.23
N GLU A 73 0.17 18.38 0.84
CA GLU A 73 1.35 17.93 1.56
C GLU A 73 1.93 16.60 1.05
N MET A 74 1.41 16.05 -0.07
CA MET A 74 1.90 14.78 -0.64
C MET A 74 3.43 14.76 -0.82
N TYR A 75 4.04 15.91 -1.12
CA TYR A 75 5.49 16.06 -1.29
C TYR A 75 6.30 15.70 -0.03
N ARG A 76 5.67 15.65 1.15
CA ARG A 76 6.32 15.24 2.41
C ARG A 76 6.54 13.73 2.50
N GLN A 77 5.81 12.96 1.72
CA GLN A 77 5.92 11.51 1.73
C GLN A 77 7.28 11.09 1.13
N GLN A 78 8.06 10.36 1.89
CA GLN A 78 9.36 9.83 1.49
C GLN A 78 9.29 8.33 1.25
N PRO A 79 10.12 7.77 0.39
CA PRO A 79 10.15 6.33 0.15
C PRO A 79 10.49 5.54 1.41
N ILE A 80 9.79 4.42 1.58
CA ILE A 80 10.15 3.39 2.55
C ILE A 80 11.49 2.76 2.13
N VAL A 81 12.32 2.47 3.11
CA VAL A 81 13.68 1.92 2.88
C VAL A 81 13.60 0.64 2.04
N GLY A 82 14.29 0.63 0.91
CA GLY A 82 14.36 -0.50 -0.02
C GLY A 82 13.19 -0.59 -1.00
N ALA A 83 12.15 0.25 -0.89
CA ALA A 83 10.98 0.19 -1.78
C ALA A 83 11.33 0.54 -3.23
N VAL A 84 12.10 1.61 -3.44
CA VAL A 84 12.49 2.06 -4.79
C VAL A 84 13.35 1.01 -5.48
N GLU A 85 14.37 0.51 -4.80
CA GLU A 85 15.25 -0.53 -5.29
C GLU A 85 14.49 -1.83 -5.55
N GLY A 86 13.58 -2.20 -4.62
CA GLY A 86 12.76 -3.41 -4.73
C GLY A 86 11.83 -3.36 -5.94
N ILE A 87 11.07 -2.30 -6.10
CA ILE A 87 10.17 -2.11 -7.25
C ILE A 87 10.92 -2.10 -8.58
N ASN A 88 12.06 -1.40 -8.66
CA ASN A 88 12.85 -1.35 -9.88
C ASN A 88 13.47 -2.71 -10.23
N ALA A 89 13.95 -3.47 -9.24
CA ALA A 89 14.42 -4.84 -9.46
C ALA A 89 13.27 -5.77 -9.95
N LEU A 90 12.07 -5.65 -9.39
CA LEU A 90 10.90 -6.41 -9.83
C LEU A 90 10.48 -6.05 -11.26
N ALA A 91 10.59 -4.78 -11.66
CA ALA A 91 10.22 -4.32 -12.99
C ALA A 91 11.07 -4.94 -14.12
N GLU A 92 12.27 -5.43 -13.81
CA GLU A 92 13.11 -6.17 -14.77
C GLU A 92 12.46 -7.53 -15.13
N HIS A 93 11.70 -8.14 -14.21
CA HIS A 93 11.16 -9.50 -14.32
C HIS A 93 9.64 -9.56 -14.50
N ALA A 94 8.91 -8.53 -14.11
CA ALA A 94 7.46 -8.47 -14.11
C ALA A 94 6.97 -7.12 -14.60
N ASP A 95 5.70 -7.02 -14.99
CA ASP A 95 5.00 -5.75 -15.07
C ASP A 95 4.68 -5.28 -13.66
N VAL A 96 4.85 -3.99 -13.38
CA VAL A 96 4.56 -3.40 -12.08
C VAL A 96 3.49 -2.32 -12.23
N VAL A 97 2.44 -2.40 -11.42
CA VAL A 97 1.41 -1.37 -11.35
C VAL A 97 1.12 -1.02 -9.89
N ILE A 98 0.66 0.20 -9.67
CA ILE A 98 0.29 0.69 -8.34
C ILE A 98 -1.24 0.77 -8.27
N LEU A 99 -1.83 0.18 -7.22
CA LEU A 99 -3.27 0.23 -6.94
C LEU A 99 -3.48 0.89 -5.58
N THR A 100 -3.79 2.18 -5.56
CA THR A 100 -3.89 3.01 -4.36
C THR A 100 -5.30 3.52 -4.12
N ASN A 101 -5.69 3.65 -2.83
CA ASN A 101 -7.01 4.18 -2.45
C ASN A 101 -7.01 5.71 -2.39
N LEU A 102 -6.75 6.35 -3.54
CA LEU A 102 -6.88 7.78 -3.77
C LEU A 102 -8.01 8.08 -4.76
N ASN A 103 -8.53 9.30 -4.73
CA ASN A 103 -9.46 9.81 -5.75
C ASN A 103 -8.76 9.92 -7.11
N ASP A 104 -9.53 9.82 -8.18
CA ASP A 104 -9.04 9.92 -9.56
C ASP A 104 -8.33 11.26 -9.85
N GLU A 105 -8.78 12.35 -9.22
CA GLU A 105 -8.19 13.67 -9.36
C GLU A 105 -6.73 13.72 -8.88
N ARG A 106 -6.33 12.81 -7.98
CA ARG A 106 -4.97 12.73 -7.43
C ARG A 106 -4.05 11.77 -8.18
N ARG A 107 -4.57 11.04 -9.19
CA ARG A 107 -3.80 10.03 -9.95
C ARG A 107 -2.56 10.62 -10.59
N GLU A 108 -2.68 11.76 -11.26
CA GLU A 108 -1.56 12.40 -11.95
C GLU A 108 -0.49 12.86 -10.95
N ALA A 109 -0.90 13.51 -9.85
CA ALA A 109 0.01 13.95 -8.79
C ALA A 109 0.76 12.77 -8.15
N ARG A 110 0.08 11.65 -7.87
CA ARG A 110 0.70 10.42 -7.36
C ARG A 110 1.65 9.80 -8.37
N THR A 111 1.29 9.77 -9.63
CA THR A 111 2.16 9.26 -10.70
C THR A 111 3.44 10.08 -10.78
N GLN A 112 3.34 11.40 -10.76
CA GLN A 112 4.49 12.29 -10.78
C GLN A 112 5.36 12.12 -9.52
N GLN A 113 4.75 12.06 -8.34
CA GLN A 113 5.46 11.86 -7.07
C GLN A 113 6.30 10.56 -7.08
N LEU A 114 5.70 9.45 -7.54
CA LEU A 114 6.42 8.18 -7.66
C LEU A 114 7.57 8.27 -8.67
N ALA A 115 7.35 8.94 -9.82
CA ALA A 115 8.39 9.16 -10.82
C ALA A 115 9.55 10.02 -10.26
N ASP A 116 9.26 11.04 -9.47
CA ASP A 116 10.27 11.89 -8.82
C ASP A 116 11.13 11.09 -7.83
N HIS A 117 10.59 10.02 -7.25
CA HIS A 117 11.32 9.06 -6.42
C HIS A 117 11.96 7.92 -7.22
N GLY A 118 11.82 7.91 -8.55
CA GLY A 118 12.43 6.89 -9.42
C GLY A 118 11.58 5.63 -9.61
N ILE A 119 10.29 5.65 -9.26
CA ILE A 119 9.33 4.57 -9.53
C ILE A 119 8.47 4.94 -10.73
N ASN A 120 8.72 4.30 -11.88
CA ASN A 120 7.97 4.51 -13.12
C ASN A 120 6.97 3.37 -13.32
N ALA A 121 5.80 3.48 -12.71
CA ALA A 121 4.74 2.49 -12.79
C ALA A 121 3.38 3.17 -13.10
N ARG A 122 2.50 2.44 -13.79
CA ARG A 122 1.13 2.91 -14.00
C ARG A 122 0.35 2.91 -12.70
N VAL A 123 -0.32 4.02 -12.38
CA VAL A 123 -1.13 4.17 -11.18
C VAL A 123 -2.60 3.96 -11.49
N PHE A 124 -3.22 3.07 -10.74
CA PHE A 124 -4.67 2.86 -10.68
C PHE A 124 -5.18 3.40 -9.35
N THR A 125 -6.19 4.23 -9.40
CA THR A 125 -6.90 4.75 -8.24
C THR A 125 -8.11 3.88 -7.94
N ASN A 126 -8.48 3.77 -6.67
CA ASN A 126 -9.62 2.98 -6.19
C ASN A 126 -10.28 3.67 -5.00
N GLN A 127 -11.49 3.25 -4.69
CA GLN A 127 -12.20 3.62 -3.47
C GLN A 127 -12.82 2.36 -2.85
N GLY A 128 -12.48 2.08 -1.60
CA GLY A 128 -12.98 0.89 -0.89
C GLY A 128 -12.16 -0.39 -1.13
N PRO A 129 -12.78 -1.59 -1.09
CA PRO A 129 -12.09 -2.86 -1.24
C PRO A 129 -11.38 -3.01 -2.58
N LYS A 130 -10.14 -3.54 -2.58
CA LYS A 130 -9.30 -3.61 -3.79
C LYS A 130 -9.55 -4.83 -4.69
N GLY A 131 -10.26 -5.86 -4.23
CA GLY A 131 -10.48 -7.09 -5.00
C GLY A 131 -11.06 -6.86 -6.40
N PRO A 132 -12.18 -6.13 -6.56
CA PRO A 132 -12.77 -5.87 -7.87
C PRO A 132 -11.83 -5.09 -8.83
N ALA A 133 -11.13 -4.07 -8.31
CA ALA A 133 -10.18 -3.29 -9.11
C ALA A 133 -8.97 -4.12 -9.53
N LEU A 134 -8.45 -4.95 -8.63
CA LEU A 134 -7.36 -5.88 -8.90
C LEU A 134 -7.76 -6.89 -9.99
N GLN A 135 -8.98 -7.46 -9.92
CA GLN A 135 -9.46 -8.39 -10.95
C GLN A 135 -9.53 -7.72 -12.33
N ALA A 136 -10.01 -6.46 -12.39
CA ALA A 136 -10.05 -5.70 -13.65
C ALA A 136 -8.64 -5.48 -14.24
N ILE A 137 -7.64 -5.23 -13.39
CA ILE A 137 -6.23 -5.12 -13.81
C ILE A 137 -5.72 -6.46 -14.34
N ILE A 138 -6.03 -7.58 -13.68
CA ILE A 138 -5.66 -8.92 -14.14
C ILE A 138 -6.28 -9.20 -15.53
N ASP A 139 -7.54 -8.85 -15.72
CA ASP A 139 -8.25 -9.07 -16.99
C ASP A 139 -7.66 -8.23 -18.13
N GLU A 140 -7.13 -7.03 -17.82
CA GLU A 140 -6.43 -6.17 -18.76
C GLU A 140 -5.06 -6.73 -19.14
N TYR A 141 -4.22 -7.08 -18.14
CA TYR A 141 -2.83 -7.50 -18.34
C TYR A 141 -2.68 -8.96 -18.77
N LYS A 142 -3.61 -9.82 -18.38
CA LYS A 142 -3.58 -11.28 -18.64
C LYS A 142 -2.24 -11.93 -18.24
N PRO A 143 -1.78 -11.70 -17.02
CA PRO A 143 -0.46 -12.10 -16.57
C PRO A 143 -0.36 -13.64 -16.41
N SER A 144 0.87 -14.15 -16.44
CA SER A 144 1.13 -15.56 -16.11
C SER A 144 1.02 -15.84 -14.61
N ARG A 145 1.33 -14.85 -13.76
CA ARG A 145 1.30 -14.91 -12.30
C ARG A 145 1.02 -13.52 -11.76
N VAL A 146 0.45 -13.45 -10.55
CA VAL A 146 0.17 -12.17 -9.88
C VAL A 146 0.64 -12.21 -8.44
N VAL A 147 1.34 -11.14 -8.01
CA VAL A 147 1.62 -10.86 -6.60
C VAL A 147 0.95 -9.54 -6.24
N PHE A 148 0.18 -9.54 -5.17
CA PHE A 148 -0.44 -8.37 -4.57
C PHE A 148 0.27 -8.02 -3.26
N ILE A 149 0.62 -6.74 -3.08
CA ILE A 149 1.33 -6.22 -1.91
C ILE A 149 0.51 -5.07 -1.33
N ASP A 150 0.16 -5.15 -0.05
CA ASP A 150 -0.70 -4.16 0.62
C ASP A 150 -0.44 -4.19 2.14
N ASP A 151 -0.68 -3.09 2.83
CA ASP A 151 -0.52 -2.99 4.28
C ASP A 151 -1.83 -3.28 5.05
N LEU A 152 -3.00 -3.21 4.39
CA LEU A 152 -4.28 -3.29 5.07
C LEU A 152 -4.96 -4.67 4.95
N PRO A 153 -5.29 -5.33 6.08
CA PRO A 153 -5.89 -6.67 6.10
C PRO A 153 -7.18 -6.79 5.30
N GLN A 154 -8.03 -5.75 5.29
CA GLN A 154 -9.28 -5.77 4.56
C GLN A 154 -9.11 -5.83 3.04
N HIS A 155 -8.00 -5.30 2.49
CA HIS A 155 -7.70 -5.43 1.07
C HIS A 155 -7.27 -6.85 0.73
N HIS A 156 -6.47 -7.49 1.59
CA HIS A 156 -6.12 -8.91 1.46
C HIS A 156 -7.35 -9.81 1.53
N ALA A 157 -8.28 -9.55 2.46
CA ALA A 157 -9.55 -10.28 2.56
C ALA A 157 -10.35 -10.16 1.25
N SER A 158 -10.53 -8.95 0.75
CA SER A 158 -11.24 -8.70 -0.52
C SER A 158 -10.58 -9.38 -1.72
N VAL A 159 -9.23 -9.35 -1.81
CA VAL A 159 -8.50 -9.99 -2.90
C VAL A 159 -8.56 -11.53 -2.76
N SER A 160 -8.49 -12.07 -1.55
CA SER A 160 -8.60 -13.53 -1.34
C SER A 160 -9.95 -14.09 -1.73
N GLU A 161 -11.02 -13.30 -1.58
CA GLU A 161 -12.37 -13.69 -1.96
C GLU A 161 -12.58 -13.67 -3.48
N ILE A 162 -12.09 -12.64 -4.17
CA ILE A 162 -12.37 -12.39 -5.59
C ILE A 162 -11.35 -13.08 -6.50
N SER A 163 -10.08 -13.10 -6.11
CA SER A 163 -8.96 -13.62 -6.89
C SER A 163 -8.08 -14.52 -6.02
N PRO A 164 -8.56 -15.71 -5.60
CA PRO A 164 -7.88 -16.57 -4.62
C PRO A 164 -6.48 -17.04 -5.08
N ASP A 165 -6.25 -17.17 -6.39
CA ASP A 165 -4.99 -17.63 -6.96
C ASP A 165 -3.87 -16.55 -6.91
N VAL A 166 -4.20 -15.31 -6.60
CA VAL A 166 -3.23 -14.22 -6.44
C VAL A 166 -2.39 -14.46 -5.20
N ARG A 167 -1.06 -14.41 -5.32
CA ARG A 167 -0.16 -14.41 -4.16
C ARG A 167 -0.25 -13.06 -3.47
N ARG A 168 -0.45 -13.07 -2.16
CA ARG A 168 -0.72 -11.87 -1.34
C ARG A 168 0.34 -11.76 -0.26
N LEU A 169 1.08 -10.66 -0.30
CA LEU A 169 2.07 -10.28 0.71
C LEU A 169 1.53 -9.10 1.51
N HIS A 170 1.32 -9.31 2.81
CA HIS A 170 1.05 -8.23 3.75
C HIS A 170 2.37 -7.55 4.11
N LEU A 171 2.54 -6.29 3.71
CA LEU A 171 3.72 -5.49 3.96
C LEU A 171 3.29 -4.11 4.46
N CYS A 172 3.63 -3.77 5.71
CA CYS A 172 3.48 -2.43 6.27
C CYS A 172 4.87 -1.89 6.65
N GLY A 173 5.42 -1.03 5.78
CA GLY A 173 6.76 -0.48 5.93
C GLY A 173 6.86 0.70 6.89
N GLU A 174 5.75 1.13 7.52
CA GLU A 174 5.72 2.21 8.50
C GLU A 174 5.82 1.68 9.94
N PRO A 175 6.95 1.90 10.63
CA PRO A 175 7.16 1.38 11.98
C PRO A 175 6.17 1.90 13.03
N LEU A 176 5.58 3.09 12.81
CA LEU A 176 4.57 3.64 13.71
C LEU A 176 3.24 2.90 13.60
N LEU A 177 2.98 2.27 12.47
CA LEU A 177 1.70 1.63 12.16
C LEU A 177 1.77 0.12 12.24
N ALA A 178 2.85 -0.50 11.74
CA ALA A 178 2.97 -1.95 11.62
C ALA A 178 2.64 -2.76 12.90
N PRO A 179 3.02 -2.32 14.13
CA PRO A 179 2.66 -3.02 15.36
C PRO A 179 1.16 -3.01 15.69
N HIS A 180 0.40 -2.11 15.07
CA HIS A 180 -1.02 -1.87 15.36
C HIS A 180 -1.95 -2.41 14.27
N ILE A 181 -1.41 -2.91 13.16
CA ILE A 181 -2.18 -3.50 12.06
C ILE A 181 -2.37 -4.99 12.29
N ASP A 182 -3.62 -5.45 12.25
CA ASP A 182 -3.95 -6.88 12.35
C ASP A 182 -3.28 -7.68 11.22
N CYS A 183 -2.78 -8.87 11.52
CA CYS A 183 -2.04 -9.67 10.56
C CYS A 183 -2.96 -10.39 9.58
N ALA A 184 -2.95 -9.98 8.31
CA ALA A 184 -3.72 -10.64 7.25
C ALA A 184 -3.26 -12.09 7.01
N HIS A 185 -2.00 -12.42 7.29
CA HIS A 185 -1.49 -13.79 7.18
C HIS A 185 -2.07 -14.69 8.27
N GLU A 186 -2.09 -14.25 9.52
CA GLU A 186 -2.72 -14.99 10.62
C GLU A 186 -4.23 -15.17 10.42
N ALA A 187 -4.88 -14.17 9.79
CA ALA A 187 -6.29 -14.25 9.42
C ALA A 187 -6.57 -15.17 8.20
N GLY A 188 -5.53 -15.72 7.55
CA GLY A 188 -5.67 -16.59 6.37
C GLY A 188 -5.93 -15.84 5.06
N HIS A 189 -5.81 -14.51 5.05
CA HIS A 189 -6.07 -13.68 3.87
C HIS A 189 -4.81 -13.31 3.08
N ALA A 190 -3.62 -13.45 3.66
CA ALA A 190 -2.34 -13.29 2.98
C ALA A 190 -1.49 -14.56 3.08
N HIS A 191 -0.52 -14.73 2.19
CA HIS A 191 0.38 -15.89 2.17
C HIS A 191 1.61 -15.68 3.06
N ALA A 192 1.98 -14.41 3.29
CA ALA A 192 3.03 -14.02 4.22
C ALA A 192 2.75 -12.61 4.77
N ARG A 193 3.41 -12.28 5.90
CA ARG A 193 3.60 -10.91 6.38
C ARG A 193 5.09 -10.63 6.52
N ILE A 194 5.59 -9.62 5.81
CA ILE A 194 6.99 -9.21 5.81
C ILE A 194 6.99 -7.69 5.71
N ASP A 195 7.32 -6.98 6.81
CA ASP A 195 7.16 -5.53 6.89
C ASP A 195 8.37 -4.72 6.38
N GLY A 196 9.41 -5.39 5.83
CA GLY A 196 10.60 -4.74 5.26
C GLY A 196 10.86 -5.17 3.83
N TRP A 197 11.17 -4.21 2.95
CA TRP A 197 11.49 -4.48 1.54
C TRP A 197 12.69 -5.39 1.31
N PRO A 198 13.81 -5.25 2.08
CA PRO A 198 14.96 -6.15 1.89
C PRO A 198 14.61 -7.62 2.08
N GLU A 199 13.73 -7.94 3.02
CA GLU A 199 13.26 -9.30 3.31
C GLU A 199 12.11 -9.72 2.39
N ALA A 200 11.26 -8.77 1.96
CA ALA A 200 10.13 -9.03 1.08
C ALA A 200 10.56 -9.34 -0.36
N LEU A 201 11.59 -8.64 -0.88
CA LEU A 201 12.02 -8.78 -2.26
C LEU A 201 12.37 -10.23 -2.66
N PRO A 202 13.14 -11.00 -1.90
CA PRO A 202 13.41 -12.41 -2.22
C PRO A 202 12.15 -13.27 -2.29
N TRP A 203 11.19 -13.04 -1.39
CA TRP A 203 9.91 -13.75 -1.39
C TRP A 203 9.08 -13.42 -2.64
N ILE A 204 8.99 -12.14 -3.01
CA ILE A 204 8.26 -11.71 -4.21
C ILE A 204 8.92 -12.29 -5.48
N MET A 205 10.25 -12.20 -5.59
CA MET A 205 11.01 -12.73 -6.71
C MET A 205 10.82 -14.24 -6.90
N ALA A 206 10.80 -15.00 -5.81
CA ALA A 206 10.53 -16.44 -5.86
C ALA A 206 9.17 -16.72 -6.53
N HIS A 207 8.13 -15.98 -6.15
CA HIS A 207 6.79 -16.12 -6.74
C HIS A 207 6.72 -15.65 -8.20
N VAL A 208 7.42 -14.57 -8.55
CA VAL A 208 7.57 -14.11 -9.95
C VAL A 208 8.19 -15.23 -10.82
N HIS A 209 9.20 -15.94 -10.30
CA HIS A 209 9.88 -17.02 -11.00
C HIS A 209 9.19 -18.39 -10.86
N GLY A 210 8.10 -18.48 -10.11
CA GLY A 210 7.34 -19.72 -9.93
C GLY A 210 7.96 -20.74 -8.99
N VAL A 211 8.75 -20.29 -8.04
CA VAL A 211 9.29 -21.11 -6.95
C VAL A 211 8.23 -21.15 -5.84
N GLU A 212 7.62 -22.33 -5.62
CA GLU A 212 6.42 -22.44 -4.75
C GLU A 212 6.72 -22.66 -3.26
N ASN A 213 7.95 -22.91 -2.88
CA ASN A 213 8.34 -23.30 -1.51
C ASN A 213 9.29 -22.28 -0.86
N VAL A 214 8.84 -21.04 -0.73
CA VAL A 214 9.60 -19.98 -0.03
C VAL A 214 8.77 -19.40 1.11
#